data_fbfeab448766598daa6eb088e801e88c
#
_entry.id   fbfeab448766598daa6eb088e801e88c
#
_cell.length_a   1.000
_cell.length_b   1.000
_cell.length_c   1.000
_cell.angle_alpha   90.00
_cell.angle_beta   90.00
_cell.angle_gamma   90.00
#
_symmetry.space_group_name_H-M   'P 1'
#
loop_
_entity.id
_entity.type
_entity.pdbx_description
1 polymer ?
#
loop_
_entity_poly.entity_id
_entity_poly.type
_entity_poly.pdbx_seq_one_letter_code
_entity_poly.pdbx_strand_id
1 'polypeptide(L)'
;MSTTLSRRSFLKATEAIAAVAAASRLEAERLQLPIGLQLYSVRNLLPKDFDGTLAQVRSAGYTVVEAAGYFDRSAKDFRHAMDTAGLRCVSTHHPLNVLETQLDQWLDYGHTIGLEYMVCSWSGGVHRDPAAKGPTTLDDWRWIAGEFNRIGEKTKSAGITLGVHNHTPEFAVIDGVLVYDELLRLTDPKLVAFEMDCGWVYASGHNPVDYLKKTPARFPLMHVKDMIPGANGQMHSTEMGRGQIDYRPILRAATGLKQYFIEQEEFDVDPMQALRIDADYLRNLQV
;
A
#
# COMPACT_ATOMS: atom_id res chain seq x y z
N MET A 1 49.13 19.83 -24.15
CA MET A 1 48.37 20.71 -23.24
C MET A 1 47.77 19.85 -22.14
N SER A 2 48.32 19.90 -20.93
CA SER A 2 47.84 19.12 -19.79
C SER A 2 46.77 19.94 -19.08
N THR A 3 45.51 19.45 -19.15
CA THR A 3 44.37 20.07 -18.43
C THR A 3 44.38 19.60 -16.98
N THR A 4 44.96 20.39 -16.08
CA THR A 4 44.84 20.16 -14.63
C THR A 4 43.45 20.53 -14.18
N LEU A 5 42.69 19.51 -13.72
CA LEU A 5 41.40 19.72 -13.08
C LEU A 5 41.58 20.54 -11.80
N SER A 6 40.77 21.59 -11.61
CA SER A 6 40.82 22.39 -10.40
C SER A 6 40.30 21.58 -9.19
N ARG A 7 40.85 21.88 -7.97
CA ARG A 7 40.39 21.28 -6.71
C ARG A 7 38.84 21.34 -6.55
N ARG A 8 38.23 22.43 -7.02
CA ARG A 8 36.78 22.67 -6.95
C ARG A 8 36.00 21.75 -7.92
N SER A 9 36.57 21.44 -9.09
CA SER A 9 36.00 20.52 -10.06
C SER A 9 36.11 19.07 -9.58
N PHE A 10 37.23 18.72 -8.90
CA PHE A 10 37.44 17.41 -8.30
C PHE A 10 36.46 17.16 -7.14
N LEU A 11 36.26 18.14 -6.23
CA LEU A 11 35.27 18.01 -5.12
C LEU A 11 33.85 17.86 -5.62
N LYS A 12 33.45 18.66 -6.63
CA LYS A 12 32.11 18.50 -7.23
C LYS A 12 31.91 17.14 -7.91
N ALA A 13 32.93 16.59 -8.53
CA ALA A 13 32.85 15.25 -9.13
C ALA A 13 32.77 14.15 -8.08
N THR A 14 33.49 14.29 -6.96
CA THR A 14 33.39 13.31 -5.84
C THR A 14 32.05 13.38 -5.11
N GLU A 15 31.47 14.58 -4.93
CA GLU A 15 30.12 14.75 -4.37
C GLU A 15 29.05 14.16 -5.29
N ALA A 16 29.15 14.35 -6.61
CA ALA A 16 28.25 13.77 -7.59
C ALA A 16 28.33 12.23 -7.63
N ILE A 17 29.56 11.67 -7.57
CA ILE A 17 29.77 10.21 -7.52
C ILE A 17 29.21 9.63 -6.20
N ALA A 18 29.42 10.31 -5.07
CA ALA A 18 28.87 9.87 -3.79
C ALA A 18 27.34 9.92 -3.76
N ALA A 19 26.74 10.95 -4.37
CA ALA A 19 25.28 11.08 -4.49
C ALA A 19 24.67 9.98 -5.39
N VAL A 20 25.33 9.66 -6.52
CA VAL A 20 24.91 8.57 -7.42
C VAL A 20 25.06 7.20 -6.73
N ALA A 21 26.17 6.98 -6.00
CA ALA A 21 26.39 5.75 -5.25
C ALA A 21 25.41 5.60 -4.07
N ALA A 22 25.01 6.71 -3.41
CA ALA A 22 23.98 6.68 -2.37
C ALA A 22 22.59 6.43 -2.95
N ALA A 23 22.27 7.01 -4.12
CA ALA A 23 21.00 6.75 -4.82
C ALA A 23 20.89 5.30 -5.29
N SER A 24 21.93 4.73 -5.90
CA SER A 24 21.96 3.33 -6.33
C SER A 24 21.92 2.35 -5.15
N ARG A 25 22.49 2.71 -4.00
CA ARG A 25 22.41 1.90 -2.79
C ARG A 25 21.00 1.90 -2.18
N LEU A 26 20.31 3.05 -2.19
CA LEU A 26 18.90 3.16 -1.80
C LEU A 26 17.97 2.38 -2.75
N GLU A 27 18.26 2.36 -4.05
CA GLU A 27 17.53 1.52 -5.02
C GLU A 27 17.75 0.03 -4.75
N ALA A 28 18.99 -0.39 -4.48
CA ALA A 28 19.29 -1.77 -4.12
C ALA A 28 18.62 -2.19 -2.79
N GLU A 29 18.49 -1.28 -1.81
CA GLU A 29 17.79 -1.54 -0.55
C GLU A 29 16.26 -1.69 -0.76
N ARG A 30 15.66 -0.93 -1.68
CA ARG A 30 14.22 -1.06 -2.02
C ARG A 30 13.87 -2.38 -2.69
N LEU A 31 14.73 -2.88 -3.55
CA LEU A 31 14.59 -4.20 -4.16
C LEU A 31 14.79 -5.36 -3.17
N GLN A 32 15.38 -5.08 -1.99
CA GLN A 32 15.58 -6.03 -0.91
C GLN A 32 14.46 -6.03 0.14
N LEU A 33 13.44 -5.17 0.00
CA LEU A 33 12.28 -5.24 0.88
C LEU A 33 11.61 -6.60 0.76
N PRO A 34 11.20 -7.22 1.88
CA PRO A 34 10.46 -8.48 1.86
C PRO A 34 9.21 -8.36 1.00
N ILE A 35 8.95 -9.35 0.16
CA ILE A 35 7.71 -9.38 -0.63
C ILE A 35 6.55 -9.61 0.32
N GLY A 36 5.64 -8.65 0.37
CA GLY A 36 4.41 -8.69 1.14
C GLY A 36 3.23 -9.18 0.31
N LEU A 37 2.21 -9.74 0.99
CA LEU A 37 0.92 -10.10 0.41
C LEU A 37 -0.20 -9.43 1.19
N GLN A 38 -1.12 -8.75 0.46
CA GLN A 38 -2.43 -8.40 1.00
C GLN A 38 -3.29 -9.66 1.05
N LEU A 39 -3.72 -10.06 2.25
CA LEU A 39 -4.47 -11.31 2.46
C LEU A 39 -5.87 -11.32 1.84
N TYR A 40 -6.36 -10.17 1.37
CA TYR A 40 -7.58 -10.12 0.57
C TYR A 40 -7.48 -10.97 -0.71
N SER A 41 -6.29 -11.12 -1.26
CA SER A 41 -6.02 -12.01 -2.40
C SER A 41 -6.39 -13.47 -2.13
N VAL A 42 -6.32 -13.91 -0.89
CA VAL A 42 -6.66 -15.28 -0.47
C VAL A 42 -7.91 -15.35 0.42
N ARG A 43 -8.74 -14.30 0.39
CA ARG A 43 -9.98 -14.17 1.20
C ARG A 43 -10.94 -15.35 1.11
N ASN A 44 -10.96 -16.04 -0.02
CA ASN A 44 -11.82 -17.19 -0.26
C ASN A 44 -11.22 -18.53 0.22
N LEU A 45 -9.93 -18.57 0.55
CA LEU A 45 -9.21 -19.74 1.06
C LEU A 45 -9.11 -19.72 2.59
N LEU A 46 -8.82 -18.57 3.18
CA LEU A 46 -8.63 -18.39 4.62
C LEU A 46 -9.79 -18.90 5.49
N PRO A 47 -11.09 -18.69 5.15
CA PRO A 47 -12.19 -19.24 5.95
C PRO A 47 -12.30 -20.77 5.90
N LYS A 48 -11.73 -21.40 4.87
CA LYS A 48 -11.80 -22.87 4.68
C LYS A 48 -10.67 -23.59 5.42
N ASP A 49 -9.47 -23.05 5.33
CA ASP A 49 -8.28 -23.56 5.98
C ASP A 49 -7.31 -22.40 6.23
N PHE A 50 -7.41 -21.78 7.39
CA PHE A 50 -6.62 -20.61 7.71
C PHE A 50 -5.13 -20.93 7.79
N ASP A 51 -4.77 -21.92 8.58
CA ASP A 51 -3.38 -22.25 8.87
C ASP A 51 -2.67 -22.87 7.64
N GLY A 52 -3.37 -23.73 6.90
CA GLY A 52 -2.88 -24.29 5.64
C GLY A 52 -2.72 -23.22 4.55
N THR A 53 -3.64 -22.24 4.48
CA THR A 53 -3.51 -21.12 3.53
C THR A 53 -2.29 -20.27 3.85
N LEU A 54 -2.05 -19.94 5.13
CA LEU A 54 -0.86 -19.18 5.54
C LEU A 54 0.44 -19.94 5.22
N ALA A 55 0.47 -21.25 5.44
CA ALA A 55 1.62 -22.07 5.07
C ALA A 55 1.87 -22.07 3.55
N GLN A 56 0.81 -22.08 2.73
CA GLN A 56 0.93 -21.96 1.27
C GLN A 56 1.43 -20.56 0.86
N VAL A 57 0.92 -19.48 1.48
CA VAL A 57 1.42 -18.10 1.28
C VAL A 57 2.92 -18.04 1.58
N ARG A 58 3.34 -18.59 2.70
CA ARG A 58 4.77 -18.65 3.05
C ARG A 58 5.59 -19.45 2.02
N SER A 59 5.06 -20.57 1.58
CA SER A 59 5.70 -21.44 0.55
C SER A 59 5.78 -20.76 -0.83
N ALA A 60 4.85 -19.85 -1.16
CA ALA A 60 4.91 -19.04 -2.37
C ALA A 60 6.01 -17.96 -2.32
N GLY A 61 6.62 -17.75 -1.13
CA GLY A 61 7.78 -16.87 -0.95
C GLY A 61 7.49 -15.55 -0.28
N TYR A 62 6.27 -15.35 0.21
CA TYR A 62 5.92 -14.19 1.02
C TYR A 62 6.44 -14.36 2.45
N THR A 63 6.85 -13.27 3.07
CA THR A 63 7.33 -13.27 4.46
C THR A 63 6.64 -12.23 5.32
N VAL A 64 5.99 -11.27 4.68
CA VAL A 64 5.22 -10.20 5.31
C VAL A 64 3.80 -10.23 4.75
N VAL A 65 2.82 -9.92 5.58
CA VAL A 65 1.42 -9.85 5.14
C VAL A 65 0.75 -8.59 5.67
N GLU A 66 -0.26 -8.16 4.94
CA GLU A 66 -1.26 -7.21 5.38
C GLU A 66 -2.58 -7.95 5.58
N ALA A 67 -3.21 -7.78 6.76
CA ALA A 67 -4.45 -8.46 7.08
C ALA A 67 -5.67 -7.75 6.47
N ALA A 68 -6.60 -8.54 5.91
CA ALA A 68 -7.91 -8.09 5.44
C ALA A 68 -9.02 -8.70 6.31
N GLY A 69 -8.94 -8.44 7.63
CA GLY A 69 -9.77 -9.06 8.64
C GLY A 69 -9.05 -10.19 9.39
N TYR A 70 -9.68 -10.67 10.46
CA TYR A 70 -9.05 -11.59 11.40
C TYR A 70 -9.76 -12.94 11.54
N PHE A 71 -10.83 -13.17 10.77
CA PHE A 71 -11.54 -14.47 10.67
C PHE A 71 -11.99 -15.03 12.02
N ASP A 72 -12.59 -14.16 12.87
CA ASP A 72 -13.08 -14.47 14.23
C ASP A 72 -12.00 -15.00 15.20
N ARG A 73 -10.72 -14.83 14.86
CA ARG A 73 -9.60 -15.23 15.73
C ARG A 73 -9.30 -14.16 16.76
N SER A 74 -8.97 -14.60 17.97
CA SER A 74 -8.39 -13.69 18.94
C SER A 74 -7.02 -13.16 18.47
N ALA A 75 -6.57 -12.00 18.95
CA ALA A 75 -5.27 -11.46 18.59
C ALA A 75 -4.12 -12.44 18.90
N LYS A 76 -4.21 -13.20 20.00
CA LYS A 76 -3.22 -14.23 20.36
C LYS A 76 -3.22 -15.40 19.38
N ASP A 77 -4.40 -15.88 18.97
CA ASP A 77 -4.50 -17.02 18.04
C ASP A 77 -4.06 -16.59 16.65
N PHE A 78 -4.44 -15.38 16.22
CA PHE A 78 -3.99 -14.82 14.94
C PHE A 78 -2.46 -14.66 14.92
N ARG A 79 -1.88 -14.07 15.97
CA ARG A 79 -0.43 -13.93 16.09
C ARG A 79 0.27 -15.30 16.08
N HIS A 80 -0.24 -16.26 16.84
CA HIS A 80 0.31 -17.61 16.89
C HIS A 80 0.30 -18.30 15.51
N ALA A 81 -0.79 -18.17 14.74
CA ALA A 81 -0.88 -18.71 13.40
C ALA A 81 0.15 -18.06 12.45
N MET A 82 0.33 -16.73 12.52
CA MET A 82 1.35 -16.01 11.74
C MET A 82 2.76 -16.49 12.08
N ASP A 83 3.08 -16.58 13.37
CA ASP A 83 4.39 -17.05 13.85
C ASP A 83 4.65 -18.49 13.42
N THR A 84 3.66 -19.37 13.51
CA THR A 84 3.74 -20.78 13.07
C THR A 84 3.99 -20.89 11.57
N ALA A 85 3.35 -20.05 10.77
CA ALA A 85 3.56 -20.02 9.33
C ALA A 85 4.88 -19.34 8.93
N GLY A 86 5.59 -18.68 9.85
CA GLY A 86 6.77 -17.88 9.56
C GLY A 86 6.47 -16.61 8.78
N LEU A 87 5.27 -16.02 9.01
CA LEU A 87 4.80 -14.77 8.43
C LEU A 87 4.77 -13.66 9.48
N ARG A 88 5.01 -12.43 9.06
CA ARG A 88 4.89 -11.24 9.90
C ARG A 88 3.76 -10.35 9.38
N CYS A 89 2.72 -10.15 10.18
CA CYS A 89 1.65 -9.21 9.87
C CYS A 89 2.06 -7.82 10.39
N VAL A 90 2.31 -6.88 9.47
CA VAL A 90 2.79 -5.53 9.81
C VAL A 90 1.74 -4.46 9.56
N SER A 91 0.72 -4.75 8.79
CA SER A 91 -0.36 -3.85 8.40
C SER A 91 -1.70 -4.55 8.40
N THR A 92 -2.78 -3.78 8.52
CA THR A 92 -4.15 -4.27 8.46
C THR A 92 -5.07 -3.27 7.81
N HIS A 93 -6.07 -3.77 7.09
CA HIS A 93 -7.14 -2.99 6.47
C HIS A 93 -8.40 -2.95 7.35
N HIS A 94 -8.94 -1.75 7.55
CA HIS A 94 -10.24 -1.50 8.15
C HIS A 94 -10.99 -0.41 7.39
N PRO A 95 -12.29 -0.55 7.10
CA PRO A 95 -13.06 0.54 6.52
C PRO A 95 -13.24 1.70 7.52
N LEU A 96 -13.50 2.92 7.03
CA LEU A 96 -13.56 4.13 7.85
C LEU A 96 -14.55 4.02 9.01
N ASN A 97 -15.75 3.50 8.77
CA ASN A 97 -16.78 3.34 9.81
C ASN A 97 -16.34 2.42 10.98
N VAL A 98 -15.49 1.45 10.72
CA VAL A 98 -14.90 0.60 11.77
C VAL A 98 -13.86 1.37 12.57
N LEU A 99 -13.00 2.15 11.89
CA LEU A 99 -12.01 3.00 12.55
C LEU A 99 -12.66 4.13 13.37
N GLU A 100 -13.82 4.62 12.95
CA GLU A 100 -14.57 5.63 13.72
C GLU A 100 -15.15 5.08 15.02
N THR A 101 -15.65 3.84 14.99
CA THR A 101 -16.48 3.29 16.06
C THR A 101 -15.77 2.27 16.95
N GLN A 102 -14.70 1.62 16.48
CA GLN A 102 -14.05 0.49 17.16
C GLN A 102 -12.52 0.65 17.25
N LEU A 103 -11.99 1.88 17.09
CA LEU A 103 -10.55 2.11 16.98
C LEU A 103 -9.76 1.55 18.16
N ASP A 104 -10.21 1.80 19.38
CA ASP A 104 -9.47 1.38 20.57
C ASP A 104 -9.34 -0.15 20.66
N GLN A 105 -10.39 -0.88 20.29
CA GLN A 105 -10.36 -2.35 20.19
C GLN A 105 -9.30 -2.82 19.17
N TRP A 106 -9.23 -2.18 18.02
CA TRP A 106 -8.30 -2.59 16.97
C TRP A 106 -6.86 -2.13 17.23
N LEU A 107 -6.67 -1.08 18.03
CA LEU A 107 -5.34 -0.71 18.52
C LEU A 107 -4.81 -1.76 19.51
N ASP A 108 -5.62 -2.23 20.44
CA ASP A 108 -5.24 -3.30 21.39
C ASP A 108 -4.93 -4.62 20.65
N TYR A 109 -5.75 -4.96 19.65
CA TYR A 109 -5.51 -6.09 18.78
C TYR A 109 -4.18 -5.93 18.03
N GLY A 110 -3.97 -4.76 17.43
CA GLY A 110 -2.78 -4.40 16.66
C GLY A 110 -1.49 -4.50 17.47
N HIS A 111 -1.50 -4.02 18.71
CA HIS A 111 -0.37 -4.18 19.64
C HIS A 111 -0.02 -5.64 19.88
N THR A 112 -1.05 -6.49 20.10
CA THR A 112 -0.83 -7.92 20.35
C THR A 112 -0.19 -8.62 19.16
N ILE A 113 -0.58 -8.27 17.93
CA ILE A 113 -0.02 -8.89 16.73
C ILE A 113 1.22 -8.19 16.19
N GLY A 114 1.58 -7.00 16.72
CA GLY A 114 2.78 -6.26 16.35
C GLY A 114 2.64 -5.42 15.10
N LEU A 115 1.47 -4.79 14.90
CA LEU A 115 1.22 -3.88 13.76
C LEU A 115 2.12 -2.65 13.80
N GLU A 116 2.61 -2.27 12.64
CA GLU A 116 3.30 -1.00 12.37
C GLU A 116 2.33 0.01 11.71
N TYR A 117 1.36 -0.51 10.93
CA TYR A 117 0.38 0.29 10.18
C TYR A 117 -1.04 -0.22 10.38
N MET A 118 -1.98 0.72 10.44
CA MET A 118 -3.42 0.48 10.39
C MET A 118 -3.97 1.31 9.24
N VAL A 119 -4.50 0.66 8.22
CA VAL A 119 -4.86 1.30 6.96
C VAL A 119 -6.37 1.42 6.84
N CYS A 120 -6.87 2.64 6.55
CA CYS A 120 -8.24 2.81 6.10
C CYS A 120 -8.36 2.28 4.67
N SER A 121 -9.01 1.12 4.53
CA SER A 121 -9.14 0.41 3.25
C SER A 121 -10.26 0.94 2.36
N TRP A 122 -11.25 1.61 2.93
CA TRP A 122 -12.41 2.11 2.20
C TRP A 122 -13.00 3.33 2.88
N SER A 123 -13.05 4.43 2.17
CA SER A 123 -13.67 5.70 2.56
C SER A 123 -14.68 6.21 1.54
N GLY A 124 -14.71 5.63 0.34
CA GLY A 124 -15.67 5.98 -0.69
C GLY A 124 -17.11 5.69 -0.29
N GLY A 125 -18.04 6.61 -0.65
CA GLY A 125 -19.46 6.46 -0.30
C GLY A 125 -19.82 6.73 1.16
N VAL A 126 -18.86 7.15 1.99
CA VAL A 126 -19.11 7.60 3.36
C VAL A 126 -19.52 9.08 3.34
N HIS A 127 -20.62 9.41 3.99
CA HIS A 127 -21.15 10.77 4.09
C HIS A 127 -21.02 11.29 5.51
N ARG A 128 -20.75 12.60 5.63
CA ARG A 128 -20.78 13.32 6.90
C ARG A 128 -22.15 13.23 7.56
N ASP A 129 -23.23 13.34 6.77
CA ASP A 129 -24.58 13.05 7.21
C ASP A 129 -24.94 11.60 6.88
N PRO A 130 -25.13 10.71 7.87
CA PRO A 130 -25.49 9.32 7.63
C PRO A 130 -26.84 9.13 6.90
N ALA A 131 -27.70 10.14 6.86
CA ALA A 131 -28.98 10.12 6.13
C ALA A 131 -28.82 10.48 4.64
N ALA A 132 -27.68 11.03 4.24
CA ALA A 132 -27.41 11.40 2.84
C ALA A 132 -27.51 10.21 1.90
N LYS A 133 -27.94 10.47 0.68
CA LYS A 133 -28.07 9.49 -0.39
C LYS A 133 -27.34 9.99 -1.63
N GLY A 134 -26.84 9.07 -2.44
CA GLY A 134 -26.17 9.41 -3.69
C GLY A 134 -24.64 9.38 -3.57
N PRO A 135 -23.91 9.98 -4.52
CA PRO A 135 -22.46 10.02 -4.52
C PRO A 135 -21.91 10.93 -3.41
N THR A 136 -20.75 10.60 -2.91
CA THR A 136 -19.99 11.41 -1.94
C THR A 136 -19.68 12.79 -2.52
N THR A 137 -19.95 13.85 -1.76
CA THR A 137 -19.68 15.24 -2.14
C THR A 137 -18.26 15.66 -1.79
N LEU A 138 -17.79 16.80 -2.33
CA LEU A 138 -16.49 17.35 -1.96
C LEU A 138 -16.41 17.70 -0.45
N ASP A 139 -17.51 18.14 0.15
CA ASP A 139 -17.55 18.43 1.59
C ASP A 139 -17.51 17.16 2.45
N ASP A 140 -18.07 16.05 1.97
CA ASP A 140 -17.89 14.75 2.62
C ASP A 140 -16.41 14.34 2.60
N TRP A 141 -15.73 14.47 1.47
CA TRP A 141 -14.32 14.15 1.35
C TRP A 141 -13.41 15.03 2.24
N ARG A 142 -13.76 16.31 2.39
CA ARG A 142 -13.06 17.21 3.33
C ARG A 142 -13.27 16.81 4.78
N TRP A 143 -14.50 16.41 5.12
CA TRP A 143 -14.79 15.85 6.43
C TRP A 143 -14.03 14.53 6.68
N ILE A 144 -13.98 13.61 5.70
CA ILE A 144 -13.20 12.37 5.75
C ILE A 144 -11.71 12.69 6.03
N ALA A 145 -11.13 13.69 5.38
CA ALA A 145 -9.76 14.11 5.66
C ALA A 145 -9.56 14.58 7.12
N GLY A 146 -10.56 15.26 7.68
CA GLY A 146 -10.60 15.61 9.11
C GLY A 146 -10.63 14.39 10.02
N GLU A 147 -11.44 13.38 9.68
CA GLU A 147 -11.50 12.12 10.42
C GLU A 147 -10.19 11.34 10.33
N PHE A 148 -9.52 11.34 9.19
CA PHE A 148 -8.18 10.74 9.08
C PHE A 148 -7.17 11.41 10.02
N ASN A 149 -7.17 12.74 10.12
CA ASN A 149 -6.30 13.44 11.06
C ASN A 149 -6.63 13.05 12.51
N ARG A 150 -7.92 13.03 12.90
CA ARG A 150 -8.39 12.65 14.23
C ARG A 150 -8.01 11.20 14.59
N ILE A 151 -8.20 10.25 13.67
CA ILE A 151 -7.82 8.84 13.84
C ILE A 151 -6.28 8.74 13.91
N GLY A 152 -5.58 9.48 13.02
CA GLY A 152 -4.12 9.52 12.98
C GLY A 152 -3.46 10.00 14.29
N GLU A 153 -4.08 10.95 15.00
CA GLU A 153 -3.62 11.35 16.35
C GLU A 153 -3.67 10.18 17.34
N LYS A 154 -4.75 9.42 17.33
CA LYS A 154 -4.94 8.26 18.24
C LYS A 154 -4.01 7.12 17.89
N THR A 155 -3.94 6.72 16.62
CA THR A 155 -3.06 5.63 16.16
C THR A 155 -1.60 5.95 16.44
N LYS A 156 -1.17 7.20 16.19
CA LYS A 156 0.18 7.67 16.49
C LYS A 156 0.49 7.61 17.97
N SER A 157 -0.45 8.02 18.84
CA SER A 157 -0.29 7.93 20.29
C SER A 157 -0.13 6.49 20.78
N ALA A 158 -0.68 5.54 20.02
CA ALA A 158 -0.53 4.11 20.23
C ALA A 158 0.71 3.52 19.52
N GLY A 159 1.54 4.33 18.86
CA GLY A 159 2.75 3.86 18.16
C GLY A 159 2.47 3.15 16.84
N ILE A 160 1.25 3.28 16.28
CA ILE A 160 0.84 2.71 14.98
C ILE A 160 0.63 3.86 14.01
N THR A 161 1.09 3.73 12.77
CA THR A 161 0.89 4.74 11.73
C THR A 161 -0.45 4.51 11.03
N LEU A 162 -1.29 5.56 10.92
CA LEU A 162 -2.47 5.49 10.07
C LEU A 162 -2.06 5.58 8.61
N GLY A 163 -2.50 4.62 7.79
CA GLY A 163 -2.45 4.66 6.34
C GLY A 163 -3.83 4.93 5.74
N VAL A 164 -3.85 5.47 4.51
CA VAL A 164 -5.06 5.60 3.69
C VAL A 164 -4.81 4.91 2.36
N HIS A 165 -5.60 3.90 2.05
CA HIS A 165 -5.56 3.17 0.79
C HIS A 165 -6.51 3.81 -0.23
N ASN A 166 -6.14 3.80 -1.50
CA ASN A 166 -6.94 4.36 -2.57
C ASN A 166 -7.56 3.28 -3.46
N HIS A 167 -8.77 3.60 -3.91
CA HIS A 167 -9.46 2.97 -5.04
C HIS A 167 -9.81 4.04 -6.08
N THR A 168 -10.71 3.73 -7.00
CA THR A 168 -11.16 4.68 -8.05
C THR A 168 -11.97 5.88 -7.52
N PRO A 169 -12.79 5.79 -6.45
CA PRO A 169 -13.55 6.95 -5.96
C PRO A 169 -12.68 8.14 -5.54
N GLU A 170 -11.49 7.89 -5.02
CA GLU A 170 -10.54 8.91 -4.59
C GLU A 170 -9.99 9.72 -5.78
N PHE A 171 -10.12 9.21 -7.01
CA PHE A 171 -9.71 9.90 -8.23
C PHE A 171 -10.87 10.61 -8.95
N ALA A 172 -12.03 10.73 -8.30
CA ALA A 172 -13.12 11.55 -8.81
C ALA A 172 -12.74 13.04 -8.82
N VAL A 173 -13.19 13.76 -9.87
CA VAL A 173 -13.13 15.22 -9.92
C VAL A 173 -14.51 15.75 -9.54
N ILE A 174 -14.61 16.42 -8.39
CA ILE A 174 -15.85 17.00 -7.85
C ILE A 174 -15.63 18.50 -7.76
N ASP A 175 -16.53 19.28 -8.37
CA ASP A 175 -16.44 20.75 -8.42
C ASP A 175 -15.08 21.28 -8.91
N GLY A 176 -14.46 20.55 -9.86
CA GLY A 176 -13.14 20.89 -10.43
C GLY A 176 -11.95 20.52 -9.54
N VAL A 177 -12.17 19.82 -8.44
CA VAL A 177 -11.14 19.38 -7.48
C VAL A 177 -10.95 17.88 -7.59
N LEU A 178 -9.72 17.41 -7.79
CA LEU A 178 -9.34 16.01 -7.71
C LEU A 178 -9.29 15.59 -6.23
N VAL A 179 -10.15 14.65 -5.84
CA VAL A 179 -10.33 14.25 -4.44
C VAL A 179 -9.01 13.76 -3.82
N TYR A 180 -8.23 12.95 -4.54
CA TYR A 180 -6.98 12.41 -4.03
C TYR A 180 -5.96 13.51 -3.67
N ASP A 181 -5.85 14.55 -4.53
CA ASP A 181 -5.01 15.72 -4.24
C ASP A 181 -5.54 16.51 -3.02
N GLU A 182 -6.86 16.62 -2.88
CA GLU A 182 -7.48 17.29 -1.74
C GLU A 182 -7.24 16.53 -0.43
N LEU A 183 -7.35 15.19 -0.43
CA LEU A 183 -7.00 14.34 0.71
C LEU A 183 -5.54 14.51 1.11
N LEU A 184 -4.61 14.47 0.14
CA LEU A 184 -3.18 14.71 0.39
C LEU A 184 -2.90 16.10 0.98
N ARG A 185 -3.64 17.11 0.54
CA ARG A 185 -3.50 18.51 0.99
C ARG A 185 -4.03 18.74 2.40
N LEU A 186 -5.15 18.10 2.76
CA LEU A 186 -5.88 18.35 4.02
C LEU A 186 -5.41 17.46 5.18
N THR A 187 -4.72 16.37 4.89
CA THR A 187 -4.22 15.47 5.94
C THR A 187 -2.81 15.86 6.38
N ASP A 188 -2.60 15.88 7.71
CA ASP A 188 -1.27 16.17 8.29
C ASP A 188 -0.28 15.03 7.97
N PRO A 189 0.84 15.30 7.28
CA PRO A 189 1.83 14.27 6.94
C PRO A 189 2.54 13.63 8.16
N LYS A 190 2.38 14.20 9.36
CA LYS A 190 2.88 13.62 10.60
C LYS A 190 1.91 12.62 11.25
N LEU A 191 0.66 12.60 10.80
CA LEU A 191 -0.43 11.80 11.35
C LEU A 191 -0.91 10.74 10.36
N VAL A 192 -0.92 11.07 9.07
CA VAL A 192 -1.54 10.25 8.02
C VAL A 192 -0.52 9.95 6.93
N ALA A 193 -0.25 8.69 6.70
CA ALA A 193 0.45 8.17 5.54
C ALA A 193 -0.55 7.71 4.47
N PHE A 194 -0.07 7.42 3.27
CA PHE A 194 -0.86 6.81 2.21
C PHE A 194 -0.26 5.46 1.82
N GLU A 195 -1.11 4.50 1.64
CA GLU A 195 -0.80 3.26 0.95
C GLU A 195 -1.28 3.41 -0.48
N MET A 196 -0.34 3.57 -1.41
CA MET A 196 -0.70 3.75 -2.81
C MET A 196 -0.98 2.40 -3.47
N ASP A 197 -2.23 2.17 -3.87
CA ASP A 197 -2.52 1.11 -4.83
C ASP A 197 -2.26 1.60 -6.26
N CYS A 198 -1.15 1.14 -6.83
CA CYS A 198 -0.72 1.56 -8.15
C CYS A 198 -1.66 1.08 -9.26
N GLY A 199 -2.34 -0.06 -9.07
CA GLY A 199 -3.33 -0.59 -10.00
C GLY A 199 -4.54 0.32 -10.12
N TRP A 200 -5.09 0.75 -9.00
CA TRP A 200 -6.25 1.66 -8.97
C TRP A 200 -5.89 3.09 -9.41
N VAL A 201 -4.67 3.59 -9.10
CA VAL A 201 -4.16 4.85 -9.68
C VAL A 201 -4.14 4.76 -11.20
N TYR A 202 -3.58 3.69 -11.74
CA TYR A 202 -3.50 3.46 -13.19
C TYR A 202 -4.90 3.32 -13.82
N ALA A 203 -5.77 2.50 -13.22
CA ALA A 203 -7.15 2.29 -13.69
C ALA A 203 -7.98 3.59 -13.72
N SER A 204 -7.63 4.55 -12.86
CA SER A 204 -8.24 5.89 -12.82
C SER A 204 -7.63 6.88 -13.82
N GLY A 205 -6.71 6.43 -14.69
CA GLY A 205 -6.08 7.27 -15.73
C GLY A 205 -4.95 8.18 -15.20
N HIS A 206 -4.43 7.91 -13.99
CA HIS A 206 -3.34 8.65 -13.39
C HIS A 206 -2.03 7.86 -13.39
N ASN A 207 -0.90 8.56 -13.21
CA ASN A 207 0.41 7.93 -13.17
C ASN A 207 0.95 7.88 -11.73
N PRO A 208 1.16 6.69 -11.14
CA PRO A 208 1.72 6.56 -9.79
C PRO A 208 3.05 7.32 -9.59
N VAL A 209 3.89 7.36 -10.64
CA VAL A 209 5.21 8.02 -10.60
C VAL A 209 5.12 9.50 -10.25
N ASP A 210 4.06 10.18 -10.70
CA ASP A 210 3.91 11.62 -10.50
C ASP A 210 3.68 11.94 -9.02
N TYR A 211 2.85 11.17 -8.33
CA TYR A 211 2.61 11.28 -6.89
C TYR A 211 3.87 10.93 -6.08
N LEU A 212 4.52 9.82 -6.42
CA LEU A 212 5.72 9.34 -5.75
C LEU A 212 6.88 10.34 -5.84
N LYS A 213 7.03 11.03 -6.97
CA LYS A 213 8.02 12.09 -7.15
C LYS A 213 7.67 13.38 -6.40
N LYS A 214 6.37 13.74 -6.36
CA LYS A 214 5.90 14.99 -5.75
C LYS A 214 6.02 14.96 -4.24
N THR A 215 5.63 13.85 -3.61
CA THR A 215 5.58 13.72 -2.14
C THR A 215 5.98 12.32 -1.66
N PRO A 216 7.21 11.87 -1.91
CA PRO A 216 7.61 10.47 -1.66
C PRO A 216 7.43 10.03 -0.21
N ALA A 217 7.62 10.93 0.76
CA ALA A 217 7.47 10.62 2.18
C ALA A 217 6.02 10.31 2.62
N ARG A 218 5.02 10.64 1.77
CA ARG A 218 3.62 10.34 2.05
C ARG A 218 3.26 8.87 1.79
N PHE A 219 4.09 8.13 1.04
CA PHE A 219 3.80 6.78 0.54
C PHE A 219 4.78 5.74 1.09
N PRO A 220 4.73 5.44 2.40
CA PRO A 220 5.56 4.37 2.98
C PRO A 220 5.04 2.98 2.62
N LEU A 221 3.79 2.85 2.20
CA LEU A 221 3.15 1.59 1.79
C LEU A 221 2.71 1.66 0.32
N MET A 222 2.68 0.50 -0.32
CA MET A 222 2.26 0.37 -1.71
C MET A 222 1.59 -0.97 -1.96
N HIS A 223 0.45 -0.98 -2.66
CA HIS A 223 -0.04 -2.17 -3.31
C HIS A 223 0.53 -2.27 -4.73
N VAL A 224 1.13 -3.42 -4.99
CA VAL A 224 1.65 -3.81 -6.31
C VAL A 224 0.60 -4.71 -6.94
N LYS A 225 -0.15 -4.15 -7.89
CA LYS A 225 -1.29 -4.78 -8.55
C LYS A 225 -1.21 -4.51 -10.05
N ASP A 226 -1.01 -5.56 -10.86
CA ASP A 226 -1.03 -5.41 -12.31
C ASP A 226 -2.45 -5.51 -12.85
N MET A 227 -2.75 -4.78 -13.91
CA MET A 227 -4.11 -4.56 -14.37
C MET A 227 -4.24 -4.79 -15.88
N ILE A 228 -5.35 -5.40 -16.28
CA ILE A 228 -5.75 -5.54 -17.69
C ILE A 228 -7.18 -5.03 -17.91
N PRO A 229 -7.54 -4.55 -19.11
CA PRO A 229 -8.92 -4.21 -19.42
C PRO A 229 -9.77 -5.47 -19.54
N GLY A 230 -10.91 -5.49 -18.85
CA GLY A 230 -11.92 -6.53 -18.97
C GLY A 230 -12.84 -6.33 -20.16
N ALA A 231 -13.67 -7.33 -20.46
CA ALA A 231 -14.61 -7.32 -21.57
C ALA A 231 -15.67 -6.18 -21.48
N ASN A 232 -15.94 -5.69 -20.27
CA ASN A 232 -16.85 -4.57 -20.01
C ASN A 232 -16.15 -3.20 -20.02
N GLY A 233 -14.85 -3.16 -20.34
CA GLY A 233 -14.03 -1.95 -20.34
C GLY A 233 -13.53 -1.51 -18.94
N GLN A 234 -13.92 -2.21 -17.88
CA GLN A 234 -13.35 -1.99 -16.54
C GLN A 234 -12.01 -2.72 -16.41
N MET A 235 -11.08 -2.09 -15.68
CA MET A 235 -9.82 -2.73 -15.36
C MET A 235 -10.03 -3.77 -14.24
N HIS A 236 -9.32 -4.89 -14.36
CA HIS A 236 -9.26 -5.91 -13.31
C HIS A 236 -7.83 -6.40 -13.12
N SER A 237 -7.55 -6.97 -11.95
CA SER A 237 -6.22 -7.43 -11.60
C SER A 237 -5.85 -8.73 -12.35
N THR A 238 -4.55 -8.87 -12.61
CA THR A 238 -3.95 -10.05 -13.24
C THR A 238 -2.60 -10.33 -12.63
N GLU A 239 -1.98 -11.46 -13.01
CA GLU A 239 -0.64 -11.79 -12.54
C GLU A 239 0.38 -10.73 -12.99
N MET A 240 1.31 -10.44 -12.11
CA MET A 240 2.38 -9.46 -12.35
C MET A 240 3.15 -9.75 -13.65
N GLY A 241 3.31 -8.71 -14.46
CA GLY A 241 3.98 -8.76 -15.74
C GLY A 241 3.12 -9.25 -16.90
N ARG A 242 1.84 -9.59 -16.66
CA ARG A 242 0.85 -9.90 -17.69
C ARG A 242 -0.06 -8.72 -18.01
N GLY A 243 -0.10 -7.73 -17.13
CA GLY A 243 -0.89 -6.53 -17.28
C GLY A 243 -0.18 -5.41 -18.02
N GLN A 244 -0.63 -4.20 -17.78
CA GLN A 244 -0.20 -3.00 -18.51
C GLN A 244 0.74 -2.10 -17.71
N ILE A 245 1.04 -2.42 -16.42
CA ILE A 245 1.78 -1.54 -15.53
C ILE A 245 3.26 -1.93 -15.49
N ASP A 246 4.14 -1.03 -15.95
CA ASP A 246 5.58 -1.18 -15.75
C ASP A 246 5.98 -0.70 -14.35
N TYR A 247 6.31 -1.64 -13.46
CA TYR A 247 6.70 -1.33 -12.08
C TYR A 247 8.11 -0.78 -11.92
N ARG A 248 8.98 -0.86 -12.94
CA ARG A 248 10.35 -0.35 -12.86
C ARG A 248 10.43 1.16 -12.57
N PRO A 249 9.75 2.05 -13.33
CA PRO A 249 9.75 3.48 -13.02
C PRO A 249 9.03 3.81 -11.71
N ILE A 250 8.01 3.04 -11.31
CA ILE A 250 7.26 3.23 -10.06
C ILE A 250 8.18 2.96 -8.87
N LEU A 251 8.84 1.80 -8.84
CA LEU A 251 9.74 1.42 -7.74
C LEU A 251 10.94 2.37 -7.65
N ARG A 252 11.49 2.84 -8.79
CA ARG A 252 12.53 3.89 -8.78
C ARG A 252 12.06 5.19 -8.13
N ALA A 253 10.82 5.60 -8.37
CA ALA A 253 10.27 6.83 -7.81
C ALA A 253 9.87 6.69 -6.32
N ALA A 254 9.63 5.48 -5.83
CA ALA A 254 9.10 5.19 -4.50
C ALA A 254 10.18 5.33 -3.38
N THR A 255 10.85 6.49 -3.30
CA THR A 255 11.98 6.72 -2.38
C THR A 255 11.58 6.73 -0.89
N GLY A 256 10.30 6.89 -0.58
CA GLY A 256 9.75 6.82 0.77
C GLY A 256 9.27 5.45 1.21
N LEU A 257 9.26 4.46 0.31
CA LEU A 257 8.68 3.14 0.52
C LEU A 257 9.37 2.39 1.67
N LYS A 258 8.55 1.79 2.54
CA LYS A 258 8.97 0.94 3.67
C LYS A 258 8.53 -0.50 3.49
N GLN A 259 7.34 -0.71 2.91
CA GLN A 259 6.80 -2.03 2.61
C GLN A 259 5.89 -1.94 1.39
N TYR A 260 5.86 -3.00 0.60
CA TYR A 260 4.87 -3.18 -0.46
C TYR A 260 4.20 -4.54 -0.31
N PHE A 261 2.96 -4.61 -0.78
CA PHE A 261 2.16 -5.84 -0.78
C PHE A 261 1.66 -6.11 -2.19
N ILE A 262 1.82 -7.33 -2.67
CA ILE A 262 1.11 -7.81 -3.83
C ILE A 262 -0.36 -7.91 -3.47
N GLU A 263 -1.24 -7.45 -4.35
CA GLU A 263 -2.66 -7.72 -4.28
C GLU A 263 -3.19 -8.10 -5.67
N GLN A 264 -3.76 -9.29 -5.76
CA GLN A 264 -4.53 -9.73 -6.91
C GLN A 264 -5.92 -10.14 -6.44
N GLU A 265 -6.97 -9.62 -7.06
CA GLU A 265 -8.36 -9.80 -6.62
C GLU A 265 -9.13 -10.79 -7.47
N GLU A 266 -8.78 -10.90 -8.75
CA GLU A 266 -9.34 -11.82 -9.74
C GLU A 266 -8.28 -12.81 -10.21
N PHE A 267 -8.69 -14.05 -10.47
CA PHE A 267 -7.80 -15.14 -10.82
C PHE A 267 -8.41 -15.98 -11.95
N ASP A 268 -7.67 -16.12 -13.04
CA ASP A 268 -7.98 -17.05 -14.14
C ASP A 268 -7.41 -18.45 -13.90
N VAL A 269 -6.52 -18.59 -12.92
CA VAL A 269 -5.88 -19.83 -12.50
C VAL A 269 -6.04 -20.03 -10.99
N ASP A 270 -5.51 -21.11 -10.43
CA ASP A 270 -5.46 -21.29 -8.99
C ASP A 270 -4.79 -20.09 -8.30
N PRO A 271 -5.40 -19.48 -7.27
CA PRO A 271 -4.86 -18.29 -6.61
C PRO A 271 -3.42 -18.45 -6.11
N MET A 272 -3.09 -19.62 -5.55
CA MET A 272 -1.74 -19.86 -5.05
C MET A 272 -0.72 -20.05 -6.18
N GLN A 273 -1.16 -20.49 -7.35
CA GLN A 273 -0.32 -20.53 -8.55
C GLN A 273 -0.04 -19.10 -9.05
N ALA A 274 -1.07 -18.25 -9.17
CA ALA A 274 -0.93 -16.86 -9.56
C ALA A 274 0.01 -16.11 -8.61
N LEU A 275 -0.19 -16.23 -7.30
CA LEU A 275 0.63 -15.57 -6.29
C LEU A 275 2.10 -16.02 -6.30
N ARG A 276 2.41 -17.24 -6.75
CA ARG A 276 3.82 -17.64 -7.01
C ARG A 276 4.40 -16.93 -8.21
N ILE A 277 3.62 -16.76 -9.28
CA ILE A 277 4.03 -16.00 -10.48
C ILE A 277 4.34 -14.56 -10.09
N ASP A 278 3.49 -13.94 -9.28
CA ASP A 278 3.64 -12.57 -8.81
C ASP A 278 4.92 -12.38 -7.99
N ALA A 279 5.13 -13.27 -7.02
CA ALA A 279 6.33 -13.24 -6.20
C ALA A 279 7.61 -13.48 -7.01
N ASP A 280 7.58 -14.40 -7.98
CA ASP A 280 8.71 -14.67 -8.87
C ASP A 280 9.01 -13.49 -9.80
N TYR A 281 7.97 -12.82 -10.32
CA TYR A 281 8.13 -11.61 -11.12
C TYR A 281 8.90 -10.53 -10.36
N LEU A 282 8.45 -10.19 -9.14
CA LEU A 282 9.11 -9.14 -8.35
C LEU A 282 10.53 -9.50 -7.90
N ARG A 283 10.79 -10.78 -7.59
CA ARG A 283 12.15 -11.23 -7.26
C ARG A 283 13.13 -11.06 -8.42
N ASN A 284 12.65 -11.20 -9.64
CA ASN A 284 13.46 -11.12 -10.85
C ASN A 284 13.42 -9.75 -11.52
N LEU A 285 12.61 -8.82 -11.01
CA LEU A 285 12.47 -7.48 -11.57
C LEU A 285 13.74 -6.67 -11.32
N GLN A 286 14.43 -6.33 -12.39
CA GLN A 286 15.59 -5.42 -12.34
C GLN A 286 15.12 -3.97 -12.45
N VAL A 287 15.45 -3.15 -11.46
CA VAL A 287 15.04 -1.74 -11.34
C VAL A 287 16.26 -0.83 -11.40
#